data_d0641ab9fc21b7043549ce30ae6be4e0
#
_entry.id   d0641ab9fc21b7043549ce30ae6be4e0
#
_cell.length_a   1.000
_cell.length_b   1.000
_cell.length_c   1.000
_cell.angle_alpha   90.00
_cell.angle_beta   90.00
_cell.angle_gamma   90.00
#
_symmetry.space_group_name_H-M   'P 1'
#
loop_
_entity.id
_entity.type
_entity.pdbx_description
1 polymer ?
#
loop_
_entity_poly.entity_id
_entity_poly.type
_entity_poly.pdbx_seq_one_letter_code
_entity_poly.pdbx_strand_id
1 'polypeptide(L)'
;MQAALLRLASTEELLAPDENGVRLPAGFHSRIVVRSGQILFNYQWHAAPDGGAIFATEDAGWIYVSNSELDHNAGGVGALRFDHSGKLIDAYSILNNTNRNCAGGHTPWQTWLSCEEIAKGRVWECDPFGKKEGQVRAALGLFRHEAVAVDTINKQIYLTEDETDGCLYRY
;
A
#
# COMPACT_ATOMS: atom_id res chain seq x y z
N MET A 1 -21.16 8.25 19.34
CA MET A 1 -20.82 9.01 18.12
C MET A 1 -21.06 8.12 16.93
N GLN A 2 -22.11 8.39 16.14
CA GLN A 2 -22.39 7.65 14.92
C GLN A 2 -21.33 8.02 13.88
N ALA A 3 -20.54 7.03 13.46
CA ALA A 3 -19.69 7.18 12.30
C ALA A 3 -20.62 7.52 11.12
N ALA A 4 -20.45 8.72 10.56
CA ALA A 4 -21.06 9.05 9.29
C ALA A 4 -20.46 8.09 8.27
N LEU A 5 -21.22 7.05 7.90
CA LEU A 5 -20.97 6.31 6.69
C LEU A 5 -20.98 7.34 5.57
N LEU A 6 -19.83 7.67 5.05
CA LEU A 6 -19.72 8.27 3.73
C LEU A 6 -20.46 7.30 2.81
N ARG A 7 -21.71 7.60 2.51
CA ARG A 7 -22.34 7.04 1.32
C ARG A 7 -21.48 7.57 0.18
N LEU A 8 -20.65 6.70 -0.37
CA LEU A 8 -20.18 6.87 -1.74
C LEU A 8 -21.45 6.95 -2.55
N ALA A 9 -21.89 8.17 -2.81
CA ALA A 9 -23.09 8.41 -3.55
C ALA A 9 -22.85 7.80 -4.93
N SER A 10 -23.63 6.79 -5.22
CA SER A 10 -23.77 6.25 -6.55
C SER A 10 -24.00 7.40 -7.52
N THR A 11 -23.19 7.49 -8.57
CA THR A 11 -23.49 8.21 -9.81
C THR A 11 -23.46 9.74 -9.80
N GLU A 12 -22.74 10.41 -8.93
CA GLU A 12 -22.45 11.82 -9.18
C GLU A 12 -21.56 11.95 -10.43
N GLU A 13 -21.99 12.81 -11.35
CA GLU A 13 -21.24 13.09 -12.57
C GLU A 13 -19.87 13.65 -12.21
N LEU A 14 -18.80 13.04 -12.77
CA LEU A 14 -17.46 13.53 -12.57
C LEU A 14 -17.28 14.87 -13.32
N LEU A 15 -16.77 15.86 -12.63
CA LEU A 15 -16.47 17.17 -13.19
C LEU A 15 -15.34 17.08 -14.24
N ALA A 16 -15.11 18.17 -14.97
CA ALA A 16 -13.94 18.31 -15.83
C ALA A 16 -12.66 18.06 -15.02
N PRO A 17 -11.56 17.56 -15.65
CA PRO A 17 -10.30 17.36 -14.96
C PRO A 17 -9.84 18.64 -14.24
N ASP A 18 -9.36 18.48 -13.00
CA ASP A 18 -8.74 19.54 -12.23
C ASP A 18 -7.31 19.87 -12.75
N GLU A 19 -6.58 20.73 -12.05
CA GLU A 19 -5.21 21.11 -12.40
C GLU A 19 -4.21 19.94 -12.41
N ASN A 20 -4.54 18.83 -11.74
CA ASN A 20 -3.75 17.61 -11.71
C ASN A 20 -4.22 16.56 -12.74
N GLY A 21 -5.21 16.88 -13.56
CA GLY A 21 -5.79 16.00 -14.57
C GLY A 21 -6.75 14.96 -14.00
N VAL A 22 -7.20 15.10 -12.74
CA VAL A 22 -8.08 14.15 -12.06
C VAL A 22 -9.53 14.61 -12.17
N ARG A 23 -10.44 13.70 -12.58
CA ARG A 23 -11.87 13.95 -12.59
C ARG A 23 -12.47 13.51 -11.28
N LEU A 24 -13.09 14.44 -10.57
CA LEU A 24 -13.65 14.24 -9.23
C LEU A 24 -15.11 14.67 -9.17
N PRO A 25 -15.91 14.09 -8.26
CA PRO A 25 -17.22 14.60 -7.93
C PRO A 25 -17.15 16.01 -7.33
N ALA A 26 -18.27 16.74 -7.35
CA ALA A 26 -18.35 18.05 -6.71
C ALA A 26 -17.98 17.98 -5.21
N GLY A 27 -17.21 18.94 -4.75
CA GLY A 27 -16.74 19.00 -3.35
C GLY A 27 -15.46 18.21 -3.04
N PHE A 28 -14.94 17.43 -4.00
CA PHE A 28 -13.65 16.77 -3.88
C PHE A 28 -12.55 17.58 -4.56
N HIS A 29 -11.34 17.50 -4.01
CA HIS A 29 -10.14 18.14 -4.55
C HIS A 29 -8.98 17.18 -4.54
N SER A 30 -8.13 17.21 -5.58
CA SER A 30 -6.87 16.46 -5.57
C SER A 30 -5.70 17.36 -5.14
N ARG A 31 -4.67 16.74 -4.62
CA ARG A 31 -3.36 17.39 -4.43
C ARG A 31 -2.25 16.39 -4.66
N ILE A 32 -1.16 16.84 -5.23
CA ILE A 32 0.06 16.06 -5.30
C ILE A 32 0.75 16.14 -3.94
N VAL A 33 0.98 14.98 -3.31
CA VAL A 33 1.69 14.88 -2.03
C VAL A 33 3.18 14.78 -2.25
N VAL A 34 3.60 13.93 -3.20
CA VAL A 34 5.01 13.67 -3.52
C VAL A 34 5.15 13.13 -4.94
N ARG A 35 6.30 13.34 -5.56
CA ARG A 35 6.68 12.76 -6.85
C ARG A 35 7.84 11.78 -6.67
N SER A 36 7.91 10.73 -7.48
CA SER A 36 9.05 9.80 -7.53
C SER A 36 10.38 10.56 -7.64
N GLY A 37 11.35 10.17 -6.84
CA GLY A 37 12.67 10.80 -6.78
C GLY A 37 12.75 12.06 -5.89
N GLN A 38 11.63 12.61 -5.45
CA GLN A 38 11.63 13.75 -4.54
C GLN A 38 12.11 13.33 -3.15
N ILE A 39 12.96 14.16 -2.54
CA ILE A 39 13.42 13.95 -1.15
C ILE A 39 12.46 14.65 -0.21
N LEU A 40 11.91 13.88 0.74
CA LEU A 40 11.06 14.35 1.82
C LEU A 40 11.71 13.95 3.15
N PHE A 41 11.93 14.92 4.03
CA PHE A 41 12.69 14.71 5.26
C PHE A 41 14.08 14.14 4.93
N ASN A 42 14.37 12.89 5.22
CA ASN A 42 15.63 12.22 4.85
C ASN A 42 15.38 10.98 3.95
N TYR A 43 14.22 10.90 3.33
CA TYR A 43 13.82 9.78 2.49
C TYR A 43 13.52 10.23 1.06
N GLN A 44 14.18 9.58 0.08
CA GLN A 44 13.83 9.75 -1.33
C GLN A 44 12.65 8.87 -1.68
N TRP A 45 11.52 9.51 -2.05
CA TRP A 45 10.33 8.77 -2.45
C TRP A 45 10.60 7.89 -3.66
N HIS A 46 10.24 6.63 -3.55
CA HIS A 46 10.51 5.60 -4.54
C HIS A 46 9.81 5.85 -5.88
N ALA A 47 10.35 5.24 -6.93
CA ALA A 47 9.72 5.17 -8.24
C ALA A 47 8.79 3.95 -8.34
N ALA A 48 8.02 3.88 -9.43
CA ALA A 48 7.02 2.83 -9.67
C ALA A 48 6.14 2.53 -8.44
N PRO A 49 5.43 3.56 -7.90
CA PRO A 49 4.51 3.32 -6.79
C PRO A 49 3.36 2.44 -7.26
N ASP A 50 3.05 1.42 -6.47
CA ASP A 50 2.00 0.46 -6.74
C ASP A 50 1.09 0.30 -5.50
N GLY A 51 0.72 -0.93 -5.14
CA GLY A 51 -0.22 -1.20 -4.05
C GLY A 51 0.16 -0.55 -2.72
N GLY A 52 -0.85 -0.23 -1.94
CA GLY A 52 -0.67 0.45 -0.67
C GLY A 52 -1.88 0.37 0.25
N ALA A 53 -1.72 0.86 1.46
CA ALA A 53 -2.77 0.89 2.47
C ALA A 53 -2.62 2.07 3.42
N ILE A 54 -3.67 2.34 4.18
CA ILE A 54 -3.71 3.38 5.21
C ILE A 54 -3.84 2.72 6.58
N PHE A 55 -3.04 3.21 7.54
CA PHE A 55 -3.01 2.75 8.93
C PHE A 55 -3.26 3.94 9.86
N ALA A 56 -4.26 3.84 10.72
CA ALA A 56 -4.53 4.87 11.71
C ALA A 56 -3.42 4.93 12.77
N THR A 57 -3.15 6.12 13.28
CA THR A 57 -2.20 6.34 14.37
C THR A 57 -2.93 6.81 15.65
N GLU A 58 -2.29 6.63 16.81
CA GLU A 58 -2.88 6.96 18.11
C GLU A 58 -3.17 8.46 18.29
N ASP A 59 -2.45 9.32 17.55
CA ASP A 59 -2.59 10.78 17.54
C ASP A 59 -3.67 11.28 16.56
N ALA A 60 -4.57 10.38 16.12
CA ALA A 60 -5.62 10.63 15.14
C ALA A 60 -5.13 11.02 13.74
N GLY A 61 -3.84 10.84 13.46
CA GLY A 61 -3.26 10.91 12.13
C GLY A 61 -3.33 9.55 11.42
N TRP A 62 -2.54 9.41 10.36
CA TRP A 62 -2.43 8.13 9.62
C TRP A 62 -1.10 7.98 8.92
N ILE A 63 -0.78 6.75 8.55
CA ILE A 63 0.34 6.38 7.70
C ILE A 63 -0.22 5.80 6.40
N TYR A 64 0.26 6.28 5.25
CA TYR A 64 0.07 5.64 3.96
C TYR A 64 1.34 4.87 3.62
N VAL A 65 1.23 3.59 3.34
CA VAL A 65 2.32 2.77 2.81
C VAL A 65 2.13 2.56 1.31
N SER A 66 3.22 2.50 0.56
CA SER A 66 3.22 2.29 -0.88
C SER A 66 4.37 1.38 -1.28
N ASN A 67 4.06 0.35 -2.04
CA ASN A 67 5.03 -0.52 -2.68
C ASN A 67 5.79 0.21 -3.79
N SER A 68 7.00 -0.26 -4.05
CA SER A 68 7.83 0.12 -5.19
C SER A 68 8.07 -1.09 -6.08
N GLU A 69 7.49 -1.07 -7.28
CA GLU A 69 7.58 -2.17 -8.23
C GLU A 69 8.85 -2.07 -9.10
N LEU A 70 10.01 -1.97 -8.47
CA LEU A 70 11.30 -1.92 -9.15
C LEU A 70 12.02 -3.26 -9.09
N ASP A 71 12.73 -3.59 -10.18
CA ASP A 71 13.60 -4.78 -10.29
C ASP A 71 14.97 -4.57 -9.64
N HIS A 72 15.80 -5.61 -9.68
CA HIS A 72 17.22 -5.58 -9.30
C HIS A 72 17.47 -5.14 -7.85
N ASN A 73 16.65 -5.62 -6.93
CA ASN A 73 16.68 -5.28 -5.49
C ASN A 73 16.46 -3.77 -5.21
N ALA A 74 15.86 -3.05 -6.15
CA ALA A 74 15.48 -1.66 -5.97
C ALA A 74 14.02 -1.49 -5.49
N GLY A 75 13.28 -2.58 -5.39
CA GLY A 75 11.94 -2.62 -4.82
C GLY A 75 11.94 -2.45 -3.30
N GLY A 76 10.78 -2.23 -2.75
CA GLY A 76 10.59 -2.02 -1.33
C GLY A 76 9.22 -1.44 -0.98
N VAL A 77 9.11 -0.87 0.22
CA VAL A 77 7.91 -0.18 0.69
C VAL A 77 8.28 1.12 1.38
N GLY A 78 7.71 2.22 0.91
CA GLY A 78 7.80 3.52 1.55
C GLY A 78 6.58 3.84 2.39
N ALA A 79 6.75 4.73 3.36
CA ALA A 79 5.68 5.21 4.23
C ALA A 79 5.66 6.74 4.27
N LEU A 80 4.45 7.32 4.24
CA LEU A 80 4.17 8.74 4.45
C LEU A 80 3.30 8.87 5.69
N ARG A 81 3.77 9.64 6.69
CA ARG A 81 3.00 9.89 7.90
C ARG A 81 2.32 11.25 7.86
N PHE A 82 1.04 11.27 8.16
CA PHE A 82 0.21 12.47 8.21
C PHE A 82 -0.31 12.68 9.63
N ASP A 83 -0.42 13.94 10.03
CA ASP A 83 -1.13 14.34 11.26
C ASP A 83 -2.66 14.33 11.05
N HIS A 84 -3.40 14.60 12.11
CA HIS A 84 -4.87 14.64 12.09
C HIS A 84 -5.47 15.69 11.12
N SER A 85 -4.70 16.68 10.71
CA SER A 85 -5.12 17.71 9.73
C SER A 85 -4.84 17.32 8.28
N GLY A 86 -4.16 16.18 8.05
CA GLY A 86 -3.72 15.73 6.73
C GLY A 86 -2.43 16.39 6.25
N LYS A 87 -1.67 17.02 7.14
CA LYS A 87 -0.35 17.54 6.84
C LYS A 87 0.66 16.40 6.89
N LEU A 88 1.50 16.28 5.85
CA LEU A 88 2.62 15.34 5.84
C LEU A 88 3.66 15.79 6.89
N ILE A 89 4.00 14.90 7.82
CA ILE A 89 4.91 15.16 8.94
C ILE A 89 6.12 14.26 8.98
N ASP A 90 6.13 13.16 8.21
CA ASP A 90 7.29 12.27 8.09
C ASP A 90 7.21 11.42 6.81
N ALA A 91 8.37 10.90 6.34
CA ALA A 91 8.49 9.93 5.26
C ALA A 91 9.71 9.03 5.50
N TYR A 92 9.54 7.72 5.34
CA TYR A 92 10.59 6.73 5.61
C TYR A 92 10.36 5.43 4.85
N SER A 93 11.40 4.59 4.79
CA SER A 93 11.28 3.22 4.26
C SER A 93 10.95 2.24 5.38
N ILE A 94 10.11 1.24 5.05
CA ILE A 94 9.79 0.11 5.94
C ILE A 94 10.21 -1.24 5.35
N LEU A 95 10.62 -1.26 4.08
CA LEU A 95 11.18 -2.44 3.41
C LEU A 95 12.09 -1.98 2.28
N ASN A 96 13.24 -2.63 2.13
CA ASN A 96 14.21 -2.35 1.07
C ASN A 96 14.80 -3.65 0.51
N ASN A 97 15.52 -3.53 -0.60
CA ASN A 97 16.26 -4.63 -1.21
C ASN A 97 15.38 -5.83 -1.61
N THR A 98 14.20 -5.54 -2.13
CA THR A 98 13.25 -6.52 -2.66
C THR A 98 13.03 -6.28 -4.15
N ASN A 99 12.20 -7.09 -4.79
CA ASN A 99 11.98 -7.00 -6.22
C ASN A 99 10.49 -6.91 -6.53
N ARG A 100 10.13 -5.97 -7.40
CA ARG A 100 8.79 -5.82 -7.97
C ARG A 100 7.69 -5.98 -6.92
N ASN A 101 7.75 -5.17 -5.87
CA ASN A 101 6.67 -5.12 -4.88
C ASN A 101 5.43 -4.49 -5.54
N CYS A 102 4.50 -5.34 -6.01
CA CYS A 102 3.33 -4.94 -6.75
C CYS A 102 2.19 -4.60 -5.79
N ALA A 103 1.23 -5.47 -5.60
CA ALA A 103 0.15 -5.23 -4.65
C ALA A 103 0.44 -5.89 -3.28
N GLY A 104 -0.59 -6.25 -2.55
CA GLY A 104 -0.47 -6.82 -1.22
C GLY A 104 -1.78 -6.77 -0.45
N GLY A 105 -1.70 -6.68 0.88
CA GLY A 105 -2.88 -6.62 1.72
C GLY A 105 -2.64 -6.05 3.11
N HIS A 106 -3.60 -5.27 3.58
CA HIS A 106 -3.68 -4.83 4.96
C HIS A 106 -4.09 -5.98 5.88
N THR A 107 -3.37 -6.17 6.99
CA THR A 107 -3.76 -7.17 7.99
C THR A 107 -4.61 -6.55 9.10
N PRO A 108 -5.50 -7.32 9.72
CA PRO A 108 -6.29 -6.85 10.86
C PRO A 108 -5.45 -6.57 12.12
N TRP A 109 -4.20 -7.03 12.17
CA TRP A 109 -3.23 -6.73 13.25
C TRP A 109 -2.28 -5.59 12.91
N GLN A 110 -2.69 -4.71 11.97
CA GLN A 110 -2.01 -3.45 11.65
C GLN A 110 -0.63 -3.61 11.01
N THR A 111 -0.44 -4.61 10.15
CA THR A 111 0.74 -4.75 9.29
C THR A 111 0.37 -4.71 7.81
N TRP A 112 1.33 -4.43 6.94
CA TRP A 112 1.24 -4.49 5.50
C TRP A 112 1.90 -5.77 4.98
N LEU A 113 1.16 -6.56 4.20
CA LEU A 113 1.73 -7.68 3.45
C LEU A 113 2.06 -7.18 2.05
N SER A 114 3.34 -7.12 1.71
CA SER A 114 3.85 -6.67 0.41
C SER A 114 4.24 -7.87 -0.43
N CYS A 115 3.77 -7.93 -1.66
CA CYS A 115 3.94 -9.05 -2.58
C CYS A 115 5.03 -8.77 -3.61
N GLU A 116 6.00 -9.68 -3.77
CA GLU A 116 6.96 -9.65 -4.86
C GLU A 116 6.38 -10.35 -6.11
N GLU A 117 6.19 -9.62 -7.20
CA GLU A 117 5.67 -10.12 -8.48
C GLU A 117 6.80 -10.63 -9.39
N ILE A 118 7.52 -11.62 -8.93
CA ILE A 118 8.56 -12.34 -9.67
C ILE A 118 8.39 -13.86 -9.55
N ALA A 119 8.97 -14.66 -10.43
CA ALA A 119 8.75 -16.11 -10.51
C ALA A 119 8.95 -16.89 -9.21
N LYS A 120 9.75 -16.39 -8.26
CA LYS A 120 9.93 -16.92 -6.90
C LYS A 120 9.75 -15.82 -5.86
N GLY A 121 8.78 -14.96 -6.10
CA GLY A 121 8.42 -13.87 -5.23
C GLY A 121 8.00 -14.34 -3.85
N ARG A 122 8.15 -13.47 -2.89
CA ARG A 122 7.82 -13.69 -1.48
C ARG A 122 6.74 -12.72 -1.05
N VAL A 123 6.08 -13.04 0.04
CA VAL A 123 5.26 -12.08 0.78
C VAL A 123 6.05 -11.59 1.98
N TRP A 124 6.18 -10.29 2.10
CA TRP A 124 6.86 -9.59 3.18
C TRP A 124 5.84 -8.94 4.10
N GLU A 125 5.90 -9.25 5.39
CA GLU A 125 5.11 -8.53 6.38
C GLU A 125 5.90 -7.37 6.95
N CYS A 126 5.37 -6.16 6.77
CA CYS A 126 6.01 -4.90 7.13
C CYS A 126 5.25 -4.21 8.25
N ASP A 127 5.99 -3.61 9.17
CA ASP A 127 5.46 -2.71 10.20
C ASP A 127 5.32 -1.29 9.62
N PRO A 128 4.09 -0.76 9.45
CA PRO A 128 3.88 0.57 8.90
C PRO A 128 4.53 1.69 9.71
N PHE A 129 4.78 1.44 11.00
CA PHE A 129 5.41 2.42 11.92
C PHE A 129 6.93 2.44 11.84
N GLY A 130 7.54 1.55 11.05
CA GLY A 130 9.00 1.48 10.87
C GLY A 130 9.78 1.05 12.12
N LYS A 131 9.10 0.46 13.10
CA LYS A 131 9.74 0.02 14.36
C LYS A 131 10.37 -1.37 14.26
N LYS A 132 9.96 -2.14 13.24
CA LYS A 132 10.43 -3.51 13.00
C LYS A 132 10.82 -3.67 11.53
N GLU A 133 11.82 -4.49 11.27
CA GLU A 133 12.21 -4.87 9.91
C GLU A 133 11.14 -5.76 9.28
N GLY A 134 10.98 -5.65 7.95
CA GLY A 134 10.10 -6.51 7.17
C GLY A 134 10.52 -7.97 7.27
N GLN A 135 9.56 -8.87 7.41
CA GLN A 135 9.78 -10.31 7.58
C GLN A 135 9.11 -11.12 6.48
N VAL A 136 9.87 -12.06 5.89
CA VAL A 136 9.31 -13.02 4.92
C VAL A 136 8.31 -13.94 5.61
N ARG A 137 7.14 -14.11 5.00
CA ARG A 137 6.14 -15.11 5.38
C ARG A 137 6.26 -16.35 4.49
N ALA A 138 7.30 -17.15 4.76
CA ALA A 138 7.69 -18.31 3.93
C ALA A 138 6.55 -19.33 3.72
N ALA A 139 5.63 -19.45 4.68
CA ALA A 139 4.47 -20.33 4.59
C ALA A 139 3.50 -19.95 3.46
N LEU A 140 3.54 -18.72 2.96
CA LEU A 140 2.68 -18.24 1.88
C LEU A 140 3.19 -18.64 0.47
N GLY A 141 4.30 -19.39 0.40
CA GLY A 141 4.82 -19.94 -0.85
C GLY A 141 5.76 -19.00 -1.60
N LEU A 142 6.18 -19.46 -2.77
CA LEU A 142 7.09 -18.76 -3.70
C LEU A 142 6.49 -18.83 -5.10
N PHE A 143 5.87 -17.78 -5.57
CA PHE A 143 5.32 -17.63 -6.91
C PHE A 143 5.23 -16.14 -7.25
N ARG A 144 4.70 -15.80 -8.41
CA ARG A 144 4.48 -14.40 -8.81
C ARG A 144 3.29 -13.83 -8.04
N HIS A 145 3.55 -13.36 -6.80
CA HIS A 145 2.52 -12.82 -5.94
C HIS A 145 2.00 -11.49 -6.45
N GLU A 146 0.67 -11.36 -6.52
CA GLU A 146 -0.01 -10.11 -6.84
C GLU A 146 -0.58 -9.46 -5.58
N ALA A 147 -1.60 -10.05 -4.98
CA ALA A 147 -2.31 -9.47 -3.84
C ALA A 147 -2.59 -10.47 -2.73
N VAL A 148 -2.92 -9.96 -1.55
CA VAL A 148 -3.27 -10.74 -0.36
C VAL A 148 -4.54 -10.21 0.26
N ALA A 149 -5.43 -11.11 0.67
CA ALA A 149 -6.59 -10.79 1.50
C ALA A 149 -6.63 -11.68 2.74
N VAL A 150 -6.89 -11.09 3.90
CA VAL A 150 -6.95 -11.80 5.18
C VAL A 150 -8.40 -11.95 5.64
N ASP A 151 -8.89 -13.19 5.73
CA ASP A 151 -10.17 -13.54 6.34
C ASP A 151 -9.97 -13.88 7.82
N THR A 152 -10.32 -12.97 8.69
CA THR A 152 -10.18 -13.12 10.14
C THR A 152 -11.19 -14.10 10.74
N ILE A 153 -12.35 -14.24 10.11
CA ILE A 153 -13.43 -15.11 10.62
C ILE A 153 -13.02 -16.57 10.45
N ASN A 154 -12.58 -16.93 9.24
CA ASN A 154 -12.19 -18.30 8.93
C ASN A 154 -10.71 -18.56 9.15
N LYS A 155 -9.93 -17.55 9.55
CA LYS A 155 -8.48 -17.63 9.76
C LYS A 155 -7.74 -18.11 8.51
N GLN A 156 -8.06 -17.51 7.38
CA GLN A 156 -7.52 -17.87 6.08
C GLN A 156 -6.87 -16.66 5.42
N ILE A 157 -5.90 -16.92 4.57
CA ILE A 157 -5.27 -15.92 3.72
C ILE A 157 -5.48 -16.35 2.27
N TYR A 158 -5.95 -15.44 1.45
CA TYR A 158 -6.11 -15.63 0.01
C TYR A 158 -5.02 -14.84 -0.71
N LEU A 159 -4.43 -15.46 -1.74
CA LEU A 159 -3.36 -14.88 -2.54
C LEU A 159 -3.68 -15.06 -4.02
N THR A 160 -3.39 -14.04 -4.81
CA THR A 160 -3.50 -14.09 -6.26
C THR A 160 -2.13 -14.18 -6.90
N GLU A 161 -2.06 -14.85 -8.05
CA GLU A 161 -0.87 -15.01 -8.88
C GLU A 161 -1.08 -14.29 -10.21
N ASP A 162 -0.13 -13.45 -10.63
CA ASP A 162 -0.18 -12.77 -11.92
C ASP A 162 0.57 -13.56 -13.00
N GLU A 163 -0.11 -14.57 -13.51
CA GLU A 163 0.32 -15.39 -14.65
C GLU A 163 -0.88 -15.69 -15.56
N THR A 164 -0.62 -16.04 -16.82
CA THR A 164 -1.69 -16.33 -17.80
C THR A 164 -2.63 -17.45 -17.35
N ASP A 165 -2.08 -18.43 -16.64
CA ASP A 165 -2.78 -19.57 -16.01
C ASP A 165 -2.71 -19.49 -14.48
N GLY A 166 -2.58 -18.28 -13.95
CA GLY A 166 -2.45 -17.98 -12.53
C GLY A 166 -3.61 -18.47 -11.67
N CYS A 167 -3.30 -18.79 -10.43
CA CYS A 167 -4.23 -19.37 -9.48
C CYS A 167 -4.64 -18.38 -8.38
N LEU A 168 -5.79 -18.67 -7.77
CA LEU A 168 -6.17 -18.14 -6.46
C LEU A 168 -5.79 -19.19 -5.41
N TYR A 169 -4.86 -18.82 -4.55
CA TYR A 169 -4.40 -19.68 -3.45
C TYR A 169 -5.15 -19.36 -2.15
N ARG A 170 -5.31 -20.38 -1.32
CA ARG A 170 -5.82 -20.24 0.04
C ARG A 170 -4.87 -20.93 1.01
N TYR A 171 -4.42 -20.21 1.98
CA TYR A 171 -3.59 -20.66 3.09
C TYR A 171 -4.39 -20.64 4.41
#